data_d3e71b134834ac79cfc0129723623899
#
_entry.id   d3e71b134834ac79cfc0129723623899
#
_cell.length_a   1.000
_cell.length_b   1.000
_cell.length_c   1.000
_cell.angle_alpha   90.00
_cell.angle_beta   90.00
_cell.angle_gamma   90.00
#
_symmetry.space_group_name_H-M   'P 1'
#
loop_
_entity.id
_entity.type
_entity.pdbx_description
1 polymer ?
#
loop_
_entity_poly.entity_id
_entity_poly.type
_entity_poly.pdbx_seq_one_letter_code
_entity_poly.pdbx_strand_id
1 'polypeptide(L)'
;MRRTMFVVPAHLAPAVRSATVRDIHRQRAATTAQLGQALGWDERRCAEVETAVLAALTTHGAATAAQLAAEIPALREQMVTFPGKQYQSRQRVSSPILGLLAAEGRIRRTRPAGSWTSAQFRWAPARPLRAVPPAEAKTQLARRYLTAFGPATVADLKWWTGWSLTDTRGALAATGAQAVELDEGTGYLLPEGIEDIEDLGGRDGLQGAEGAGPAVALLPSLDPTPMGWRHRDWYLDPDHTKALFDRNGNIGPTIWWNGRIIGTWAQHPDGHLNHHLLTDPGGQARTAIEAETDRTRAFLADTRVTPCYRTPLERSLTT
;
A
#
# COMPACT_ATOMS: atom_id res chain seq x y z
N MET A 1 2.31 0.67 8.31
CA MET A 1 2.78 1.25 7.06
C MET A 1 1.62 2.00 6.43
N ARG A 2 1.67 3.30 6.41
CA ARG A 2 0.70 4.24 5.78
C ARG A 2 -0.80 3.87 5.84
N ARG A 3 -1.22 3.02 6.78
CA ARG A 3 -2.59 2.49 6.94
C ARG A 3 -3.14 1.78 5.68
N THR A 4 -2.27 1.32 4.80
CA THR A 4 -2.62 0.53 3.62
C THR A 4 -2.44 -0.95 3.89
N MET A 5 -3.04 -1.79 3.06
CA MET A 5 -2.86 -3.23 3.11
C MET A 5 -1.67 -3.60 2.25
N PHE A 6 -0.78 -4.40 2.81
CA PHE A 6 0.36 -4.96 2.10
C PHE A 6 0.21 -6.47 1.95
N VAL A 7 0.64 -6.96 0.82
CA VAL A 7 0.87 -8.40 0.60
C VAL A 7 2.36 -8.64 0.86
N VAL A 8 2.65 -9.54 1.77
CA VAL A 8 4.03 -9.88 2.15
C VAL A 8 4.25 -11.39 2.07
N PRO A 9 5.46 -11.87 1.77
CA PRO A 9 5.79 -13.28 1.87
C PRO A 9 5.50 -13.84 3.28
N ALA A 10 5.01 -15.06 3.36
CA ALA A 10 4.56 -15.63 4.63
C ALA A 10 5.66 -15.65 5.72
N HIS A 11 6.91 -15.84 5.34
CA HIS A 11 8.03 -15.83 6.27
C HIS A 11 8.32 -14.44 6.87
N LEU A 12 7.95 -13.36 6.19
CA LEU A 12 8.11 -11.98 6.68
C LEU A 12 6.92 -11.53 7.54
N ALA A 13 5.79 -12.20 7.47
CA ALA A 13 4.57 -11.79 8.16
C ALA A 13 4.77 -11.59 9.69
N PRO A 14 5.54 -12.42 10.42
CA PRO A 14 5.82 -12.20 11.84
C PRO A 14 6.53 -10.87 12.11
N ALA A 15 7.60 -10.58 11.36
CA ALA A 15 8.36 -9.34 11.51
C ALA A 15 7.54 -8.12 11.10
N VAL A 16 6.88 -8.16 9.94
CA VAL A 16 6.03 -7.05 9.45
C VAL A 16 4.94 -6.75 10.46
N ARG A 17 4.28 -7.77 11.01
CA ARG A 17 3.27 -7.57 12.04
C ARG A 17 3.86 -6.90 13.28
N SER A 18 4.94 -7.44 13.86
CA SER A 18 5.55 -6.88 15.06
C SER A 18 6.06 -5.46 14.86
N ALA A 19 6.64 -5.17 13.70
CA ALA A 19 7.15 -3.84 13.37
C ALA A 19 6.06 -2.78 13.15
N THR A 20 4.84 -3.20 12.75
CA THR A 20 3.79 -2.27 12.30
C THR A 20 2.57 -2.22 13.20
N VAL A 21 2.45 -3.14 14.14
CA VAL A 21 1.41 -3.11 15.16
C VAL A 21 1.63 -1.88 16.03
N ARG A 22 0.81 -0.87 15.76
CA ARG A 22 0.66 0.27 16.66
C ARG A 22 -0.37 -0.10 17.68
N ASP A 23 -0.19 0.36 18.88
CA ASP A 23 -1.09 0.37 20.02
C ASP A 23 -2.49 -0.24 19.74
N ILE A 24 -2.53 -1.58 19.70
CA ILE A 24 -3.79 -2.33 19.47
C ILE A 24 -4.79 -1.99 20.57
N HIS A 25 -4.32 -1.78 21.81
CA HIS A 25 -5.19 -1.40 22.91
C HIS A 25 -5.88 -0.07 22.64
N ARG A 26 -5.14 0.90 22.11
CA ARG A 26 -5.72 2.20 21.73
C ARG A 26 -6.72 2.06 20.58
N GLN A 27 -6.41 1.22 19.57
CA GLN A 27 -7.33 0.96 18.47
C GLN A 27 -8.59 0.26 18.98
N ARG A 28 -8.47 -0.73 19.87
CA ARG A 28 -9.60 -1.41 20.50
C ARG A 28 -10.45 -0.41 21.27
N ALA A 29 -9.86 0.36 22.17
CA ALA A 29 -10.57 1.38 22.96
C ALA A 29 -11.32 2.36 22.06
N ALA A 30 -10.67 2.86 20.99
CA ALA A 30 -11.30 3.76 20.04
C ALA A 30 -12.47 3.13 19.29
N THR A 31 -12.34 1.86 18.88
CA THR A 31 -13.41 1.13 18.18
C THR A 31 -14.59 0.89 19.11
N THR A 32 -14.36 0.43 20.34
CA THR A 32 -15.41 0.21 21.37
C THR A 32 -16.12 1.52 21.69
N ALA A 33 -15.37 2.62 21.92
CA ALA A 33 -15.96 3.92 22.16
C ALA A 33 -16.81 4.42 21.00
N GLN A 34 -16.37 4.20 19.76
CA GLN A 34 -17.14 4.57 18.56
C GLN A 34 -18.44 3.76 18.44
N LEU A 35 -18.42 2.45 18.71
CA LEU A 35 -19.61 1.59 18.73
C LEU A 35 -20.55 1.96 19.88
N GLY A 36 -20.00 2.29 21.05
CA GLY A 36 -20.76 2.77 22.19
C GLY A 36 -21.50 4.07 21.90
N GLN A 37 -20.80 5.05 21.33
CA GLN A 37 -21.39 6.35 20.96
C GLN A 37 -22.46 6.23 19.86
N ALA A 38 -22.24 5.37 18.89
CA ALA A 38 -23.14 5.26 17.71
C ALA A 38 -24.37 4.35 17.98
N LEU A 39 -24.21 3.31 18.78
CA LEU A 39 -25.18 2.22 18.92
C LEU A 39 -25.46 1.77 20.36
N GLY A 40 -24.81 2.39 21.35
CA GLY A 40 -24.94 2.00 22.76
C GLY A 40 -24.24 0.67 23.10
N TRP A 41 -23.30 0.20 22.28
CA TRP A 41 -22.58 -1.05 22.54
C TRP A 41 -21.57 -0.87 23.66
N ASP A 42 -21.53 -1.79 24.58
CA ASP A 42 -20.50 -1.91 25.61
C ASP A 42 -19.42 -2.93 25.22
N GLU A 43 -18.39 -3.08 26.04
CA GLU A 43 -17.31 -4.05 25.82
C GLU A 43 -17.82 -5.50 25.76
N ARG A 44 -18.82 -5.82 26.56
CA ARG A 44 -19.43 -7.15 26.59
C ARG A 44 -20.11 -7.45 25.27
N ARG A 45 -20.90 -6.51 24.73
CA ARG A 45 -21.55 -6.66 23.43
C ARG A 45 -20.56 -6.81 22.30
N CYS A 46 -19.48 -6.03 22.31
CA CYS A 46 -18.38 -6.18 21.34
C CYS A 46 -17.77 -7.59 21.41
N ALA A 47 -17.46 -8.09 22.61
CA ALA A 47 -16.86 -9.41 22.82
C ALA A 47 -17.79 -10.56 22.39
N GLU A 48 -19.09 -10.45 22.63
CA GLU A 48 -20.10 -11.41 22.18
C GLU A 48 -20.10 -11.53 20.64
N VAL A 49 -20.11 -10.39 19.94
CA VAL A 49 -20.12 -10.37 18.46
C VAL A 49 -18.79 -10.86 17.91
N GLU A 50 -17.66 -10.48 18.50
CA GLU A 50 -16.35 -10.99 18.11
C GLU A 50 -16.27 -12.52 18.26
N THR A 51 -16.77 -13.05 19.36
CA THR A 51 -16.81 -14.50 19.62
C THR A 51 -17.68 -15.22 18.57
N ALA A 52 -18.84 -14.67 18.24
CA ALA A 52 -19.69 -15.21 17.20
C ALA A 52 -18.99 -15.21 15.81
N VAL A 53 -18.29 -14.14 15.47
CA VAL A 53 -17.50 -14.06 14.22
C VAL A 53 -16.42 -15.14 14.16
N LEU A 54 -15.68 -15.33 15.27
CA LEU A 54 -14.63 -16.34 15.31
C LEU A 54 -15.20 -17.76 15.22
N ALA A 55 -16.31 -18.04 15.89
CA ALA A 55 -16.99 -19.32 15.83
C ALA A 55 -17.47 -19.61 14.39
N ALA A 56 -18.15 -18.66 13.74
CA ALA A 56 -18.58 -18.78 12.35
C ALA A 56 -17.41 -19.05 11.40
N LEU A 57 -16.30 -18.32 11.54
CA LEU A 57 -15.11 -18.52 10.73
C LEU A 57 -14.42 -19.86 11.00
N THR A 58 -14.47 -20.37 12.22
CA THR A 58 -13.95 -21.69 12.56
C THR A 58 -14.78 -22.78 11.87
N THR A 59 -16.11 -22.62 11.85
CA THR A 59 -17.04 -23.58 11.21
C THR A 59 -16.90 -23.57 9.69
N HIS A 60 -16.84 -22.38 9.06
CA HIS A 60 -16.84 -22.25 7.60
C HIS A 60 -15.44 -22.25 6.97
N GLY A 61 -14.37 -22.15 7.76
CA GLY A 61 -13.02 -21.98 7.30
C GLY A 61 -12.74 -20.60 6.68
N ALA A 62 -13.66 -20.07 5.86
CA ALA A 62 -13.59 -18.72 5.30
C ALA A 62 -14.96 -18.21 4.88
N ALA A 63 -15.26 -16.94 5.17
CA ALA A 63 -16.52 -16.29 4.81
C ALA A 63 -16.32 -14.82 4.41
N THR A 64 -17.20 -14.30 3.56
CA THR A 64 -17.28 -12.87 3.27
C THR A 64 -17.96 -12.13 4.42
N ALA A 65 -17.76 -10.81 4.50
CA ALA A 65 -18.47 -9.98 5.48
C ALA A 65 -20.01 -10.08 5.33
N ALA A 66 -20.51 -10.28 4.11
CA ALA A 66 -21.94 -10.47 3.85
C ALA A 66 -22.46 -11.81 4.40
N GLN A 67 -21.70 -12.89 4.22
CA GLN A 67 -22.05 -14.21 4.79
C GLN A 67 -22.05 -14.16 6.32
N LEU A 68 -21.03 -13.59 6.94
CA LEU A 68 -21.00 -13.40 8.40
C LEU A 68 -22.17 -12.55 8.89
N ALA A 69 -22.52 -11.47 8.18
CA ALA A 69 -23.65 -10.62 8.52
C ALA A 69 -25.01 -11.31 8.30
N ALA A 70 -25.09 -12.34 7.47
CA ALA A 70 -26.31 -13.15 7.34
C ALA A 70 -26.57 -13.98 8.60
N GLU A 71 -25.53 -14.53 9.22
CA GLU A 71 -25.62 -15.36 10.43
C GLU A 71 -25.60 -14.53 11.72
N ILE A 72 -24.92 -13.38 11.72
CA ILE A 72 -24.73 -12.53 12.89
C ILE A 72 -25.42 -11.18 12.65
N PRO A 73 -26.70 -11.02 13.04
CA PRO A 73 -27.50 -9.82 12.72
C PRO A 73 -26.84 -8.51 13.20
N ALA A 74 -26.14 -8.53 14.32
CA ALA A 74 -25.42 -7.37 14.85
C ALA A 74 -24.41 -6.75 13.86
N LEU A 75 -23.83 -7.55 12.96
CA LEU A 75 -22.92 -7.06 11.92
C LEU A 75 -23.61 -6.24 10.81
N ARG A 76 -24.95 -6.30 10.71
CA ARG A 76 -25.74 -5.50 9.76
C ARG A 76 -26.06 -4.12 10.28
N GLU A 77 -25.99 -3.90 11.59
CA GLU A 77 -26.24 -2.60 12.18
C GLU A 77 -25.37 -1.52 11.50
N GLN A 78 -25.94 -0.34 11.35
CA GLN A 78 -25.28 0.77 10.67
C GLN A 78 -24.92 1.86 11.67
N MET A 79 -23.72 2.35 11.57
CA MET A 79 -23.26 3.49 12.33
C MET A 79 -22.91 4.65 11.40
N VAL A 80 -23.16 5.85 11.86
CA VAL A 80 -22.73 7.08 11.18
C VAL A 80 -21.29 7.37 11.58
N THR A 81 -20.42 7.45 10.60
CA THR A 81 -19.03 7.86 10.81
C THR A 81 -18.87 9.34 10.48
N PHE A 82 -18.12 10.07 11.31
CA PHE A 82 -17.88 11.51 11.16
C PHE A 82 -19.16 12.36 11.08
N PRO A 83 -20.09 12.25 12.07
CA PRO A 83 -21.35 12.97 12.04
C PRO A 83 -21.11 14.49 11.92
N GLY A 84 -21.88 15.16 11.06
CA GLY A 84 -21.79 16.60 10.83
C GLY A 84 -20.58 17.05 9.99
N LYS A 85 -19.76 16.14 9.44
CA LYS A 85 -18.68 16.47 8.52
C LYS A 85 -19.09 16.27 7.07
N GLN A 86 -18.49 17.02 6.16
CA GLN A 86 -18.75 16.89 4.70
C GLN A 86 -18.48 15.46 4.17
N TYR A 87 -17.63 14.69 4.86
CA TYR A 87 -17.31 13.31 4.54
C TYR A 87 -18.02 12.30 5.46
N GLN A 88 -19.15 12.72 6.07
CA GLN A 88 -20.01 11.79 6.81
C GLN A 88 -20.40 10.62 5.93
N SER A 89 -20.34 9.42 6.49
CA SER A 89 -20.73 8.20 5.79
C SER A 89 -21.45 7.23 6.72
N ARG A 90 -22.22 6.31 6.14
CA ARG A 90 -22.80 5.19 6.86
C ARG A 90 -21.93 3.97 6.67
N GLN A 91 -21.60 3.29 7.76
CA GLN A 91 -20.77 2.10 7.77
C GLN A 91 -21.45 0.99 8.54
N ARG A 92 -21.37 -0.23 8.04
CA ARG A 92 -21.83 -1.41 8.78
C ARG A 92 -20.86 -1.77 9.89
N VAL A 93 -21.37 -2.27 11.00
CA VAL A 93 -20.57 -2.74 12.15
C VAL A 93 -19.58 -3.84 11.77
N SER A 94 -19.90 -4.64 10.73
CA SER A 94 -18.95 -5.64 10.21
C SER A 94 -17.58 -5.06 9.88
N SER A 95 -17.49 -3.81 9.41
CA SER A 95 -16.21 -3.21 9.02
C SER A 95 -15.28 -2.94 10.21
N PRO A 96 -15.66 -2.19 11.26
CA PRO A 96 -14.81 -1.98 12.43
C PRO A 96 -14.51 -3.26 13.21
N ILE A 97 -15.46 -4.18 13.37
CA ILE A 97 -15.25 -5.45 14.09
C ILE A 97 -14.24 -6.34 13.34
N LEU A 98 -14.45 -6.59 12.04
CA LEU A 98 -13.51 -7.41 11.25
C LEU A 98 -12.15 -6.72 11.12
N GLY A 99 -12.12 -5.38 11.01
CA GLY A 99 -10.89 -4.61 11.00
C GLY A 99 -10.10 -4.74 12.30
N LEU A 100 -10.77 -4.69 13.45
CA LEU A 100 -10.16 -4.86 14.76
C LEU A 100 -9.60 -6.27 14.96
N LEU A 101 -10.41 -7.30 14.68
CA LEU A 101 -9.99 -8.71 14.77
C LEU A 101 -8.78 -9.01 13.85
N ALA A 102 -8.73 -8.39 12.67
CA ALA A 102 -7.60 -8.51 11.76
C ALA A 102 -6.34 -7.79 12.28
N ALA A 103 -6.49 -6.58 12.84
CA ALA A 103 -5.39 -5.86 13.45
C ALA A 103 -4.81 -6.62 14.64
N GLU A 104 -5.64 -7.27 15.44
CA GLU A 104 -5.23 -8.17 16.53
C GLU A 104 -4.63 -9.49 16.03
N GLY A 105 -4.77 -9.80 14.74
CA GLY A 105 -4.29 -11.03 14.12
C GLY A 105 -5.07 -12.26 14.56
N ARG A 106 -6.31 -12.10 14.93
CA ARG A 106 -7.24 -13.20 15.21
C ARG A 106 -7.87 -13.76 13.93
N ILE A 107 -8.07 -12.90 12.93
CA ILE A 107 -8.51 -13.25 11.58
C ILE A 107 -7.58 -12.65 10.52
N ARG A 108 -7.67 -13.13 9.30
CA ARG A 108 -6.93 -12.61 8.16
C ARG A 108 -7.80 -12.54 6.92
N ARG A 109 -7.47 -11.67 5.99
CA ARG A 109 -8.05 -11.71 4.66
C ARG A 109 -7.44 -12.85 3.85
N THR A 110 -8.26 -13.46 2.99
CA THR A 110 -7.86 -14.47 2.02
C THR A 110 -8.13 -13.99 0.61
N ARG A 111 -8.05 -14.88 -0.37
CA ARG A 111 -8.37 -14.54 -1.76
C ARG A 111 -9.79 -13.96 -1.85
N PRO A 112 -10.02 -13.01 -2.77
CA PRO A 112 -11.36 -12.51 -3.06
C PRO A 112 -12.32 -13.62 -3.44
N ALA A 113 -13.62 -13.40 -3.24
CA ALA A 113 -14.65 -14.26 -3.80
C ALA A 113 -14.82 -13.96 -5.28
N GLY A 114 -14.82 -14.98 -6.12
CA GLY A 114 -14.86 -14.83 -7.59
C GLY A 114 -13.47 -14.59 -8.19
N SER A 115 -13.36 -13.58 -9.04
CA SER A 115 -12.09 -13.24 -9.72
C SER A 115 -11.12 -12.49 -8.79
N TRP A 116 -9.86 -12.40 -9.21
CA TRP A 116 -8.84 -11.62 -8.49
C TRP A 116 -9.12 -10.10 -8.48
N THR A 117 -9.94 -9.62 -9.40
CA THR A 117 -10.39 -8.21 -9.45
C THR A 117 -11.55 -7.91 -8.50
N SER A 118 -12.14 -8.93 -7.86
CA SER A 118 -13.28 -8.74 -6.95
C SER A 118 -12.86 -8.01 -5.67
N ALA A 119 -13.66 -7.01 -5.29
CA ALA A 119 -13.52 -6.33 -4.00
C ALA A 119 -14.13 -7.11 -2.82
N GLN A 120 -14.76 -8.26 -3.07
CA GLN A 120 -15.38 -9.09 -2.03
C GLN A 120 -14.34 -10.00 -1.37
N PHE A 121 -13.65 -9.51 -0.38
CA PHE A 121 -12.70 -10.31 0.39
C PHE A 121 -13.39 -11.35 1.27
N ARG A 122 -12.73 -12.51 1.43
CA ARG A 122 -13.09 -13.48 2.46
C ARG A 122 -12.18 -13.30 3.67
N TRP A 123 -12.72 -13.61 4.82
CA TRP A 123 -12.04 -13.65 6.10
C TRP A 123 -11.90 -15.09 6.55
N ALA A 124 -10.79 -15.41 7.18
CA ALA A 124 -10.52 -16.73 7.76
C ALA A 124 -9.83 -16.58 9.12
N PRO A 125 -9.86 -17.60 9.99
CA PRO A 125 -9.04 -17.60 11.18
C PRO A 125 -7.57 -17.33 10.83
N ALA A 126 -6.90 -16.50 11.61
CA ALA A 126 -5.47 -16.27 11.44
C ALA A 126 -4.69 -17.48 11.97
N ARG A 127 -3.57 -17.78 11.29
CA ARG A 127 -2.58 -18.72 11.85
C ARG A 127 -1.75 -17.99 12.89
N PRO A 128 -1.42 -18.63 14.02
CA PRO A 128 -0.48 -18.04 14.97
C PRO A 128 0.84 -17.69 14.26
N LEU A 129 1.29 -16.47 14.47
CA LEU A 129 2.60 -16.03 13.97
C LEU A 129 3.63 -16.15 15.08
N ARG A 130 4.85 -16.56 14.72
CA ARG A 130 5.98 -16.56 15.65
C ARG A 130 6.18 -15.15 16.22
N ALA A 131 6.39 -15.05 17.52
CA ALA A 131 6.73 -13.78 18.14
C ALA A 131 8.13 -13.33 17.66
N VAL A 132 8.23 -12.05 17.30
CA VAL A 132 9.49 -11.38 16.96
C VAL A 132 9.58 -10.14 17.85
N PRO A 133 10.69 -9.91 18.55
CA PRO A 133 10.88 -8.70 19.35
C PRO A 133 10.69 -7.44 18.49
N PRO A 134 9.98 -6.41 18.99
CA PRO A 134 9.66 -5.23 18.16
C PRO A 134 10.88 -4.50 17.59
N ALA A 135 11.98 -4.42 18.34
CA ALA A 135 13.22 -3.80 17.85
C ALA A 135 13.82 -4.58 16.67
N GLU A 136 13.96 -5.91 16.85
CA GLU A 136 14.43 -6.82 15.80
C GLU A 136 13.54 -6.76 14.55
N ALA A 137 12.22 -6.78 14.74
CA ALA A 137 11.25 -6.69 13.66
C ALA A 137 11.36 -5.38 12.87
N LYS A 138 11.57 -4.25 13.57
CA LYS A 138 11.79 -2.95 12.93
C LYS A 138 13.10 -2.93 12.14
N THR A 139 14.18 -3.49 12.69
CA THR A 139 15.46 -3.62 11.98
C THR A 139 15.31 -4.46 10.72
N GLN A 140 14.66 -5.63 10.80
CA GLN A 140 14.40 -6.46 9.63
C GLN A 140 13.59 -5.73 8.56
N LEU A 141 12.56 -4.98 8.95
CA LEU A 141 11.75 -4.21 8.01
C LEU A 141 12.50 -3.04 7.40
N ALA A 142 13.32 -2.32 8.19
CA ALA A 142 14.17 -1.24 7.70
C ALA A 142 15.21 -1.77 6.68
N ARG A 143 15.84 -2.92 6.96
CA ARG A 143 16.76 -3.55 6.02
C ARG A 143 16.08 -3.89 4.70
N ARG A 144 14.88 -4.51 4.73
CA ARG A 144 14.09 -4.81 3.53
C ARG A 144 13.67 -3.56 2.76
N TYR A 145 13.35 -2.48 3.48
CA TYR A 145 13.05 -1.20 2.86
C TYR A 145 14.28 -0.65 2.13
N LEU A 146 15.45 -0.64 2.76
CA LEU A 146 16.68 -0.16 2.13
C LEU A 146 17.13 -1.04 0.94
N THR A 147 16.92 -2.36 1.01
CA THR A 147 17.19 -3.25 -0.13
C THR A 147 16.34 -2.88 -1.36
N ALA A 148 15.10 -2.42 -1.16
CA ALA A 148 14.18 -2.13 -2.26
C ALA A 148 14.17 -0.66 -2.68
N PHE A 149 14.47 0.25 -1.76
CA PHE A 149 14.31 1.70 -1.90
C PHE A 149 15.54 2.51 -1.46
N GLY A 150 16.66 1.86 -1.17
CA GLY A 150 17.91 2.56 -0.90
C GLY A 150 18.54 3.11 -2.18
N PRO A 151 19.29 4.22 -2.05
CA PRO A 151 19.48 5.02 -0.84
C PRO A 151 18.24 5.80 -0.41
N ALA A 152 18.01 5.93 0.91
CA ALA A 152 16.84 6.62 1.44
C ALA A 152 17.17 7.40 2.72
N THR A 153 16.46 8.51 2.93
CA THR A 153 16.63 9.34 4.12
C THR A 153 15.88 8.77 5.34
N VAL A 154 16.22 9.25 6.55
CA VAL A 154 15.41 8.99 7.77
C VAL A 154 13.96 9.44 7.57
N ALA A 155 13.77 10.55 6.84
CA ALA A 155 12.43 11.09 6.58
C ALA A 155 11.58 10.16 5.70
N ASP A 156 12.19 9.51 4.72
CA ASP A 156 11.53 8.55 3.84
C ASP A 156 11.09 7.31 4.62
N LEU A 157 12.02 6.67 5.34
CA LEU A 157 11.71 5.49 6.15
C LEU A 157 10.64 5.78 7.21
N LYS A 158 10.75 6.93 7.91
CA LYS A 158 9.74 7.37 8.90
C LYS A 158 8.37 7.55 8.25
N TRP A 159 8.33 8.20 7.10
CA TRP A 159 7.09 8.45 6.37
C TRP A 159 6.46 7.15 5.89
N TRP A 160 7.27 6.24 5.33
CA TRP A 160 6.81 4.95 4.79
C TRP A 160 6.29 4.02 5.90
N THR A 161 7.02 3.89 7.00
CA THR A 161 6.63 3.03 8.14
C THR A 161 5.59 3.69 9.03
N GLY A 162 5.68 5.00 9.19
CA GLY A 162 4.94 5.79 10.15
C GLY A 162 5.40 5.60 11.59
N TRP A 163 6.63 5.16 11.82
CA TRP A 163 7.22 5.05 13.15
C TRP A 163 7.54 6.41 13.76
N SER A 164 7.85 6.41 15.07
CA SER A 164 8.46 7.57 15.73
C SER A 164 9.85 7.84 15.13
N LEU A 165 10.36 9.06 15.30
CA LEU A 165 11.72 9.39 14.87
C LEU A 165 12.77 8.53 15.58
N THR A 166 12.57 8.28 16.88
CA THR A 166 13.44 7.43 17.71
C THR A 166 13.46 5.99 17.19
N ASP A 167 12.28 5.41 16.94
CA ASP A 167 12.19 4.06 16.39
C ASP A 167 12.86 3.94 15.02
N THR A 168 12.64 4.95 14.16
CA THR A 168 13.22 4.98 12.81
C THR A 168 14.74 5.03 12.86
N ARG A 169 15.31 5.93 13.67
CA ARG A 169 16.75 6.05 13.83
C ARG A 169 17.37 4.80 14.45
N GLY A 170 16.72 4.25 15.49
CA GLY A 170 17.19 3.02 16.12
C GLY A 170 17.19 1.82 15.19
N ALA A 171 16.10 1.64 14.43
CA ALA A 171 16.01 0.57 13.44
C ALA A 171 17.06 0.72 12.33
N LEU A 172 17.25 1.95 11.84
CA LEU A 172 18.20 2.26 10.79
C LEU A 172 19.64 1.99 11.23
N ALA A 173 20.03 2.49 12.41
CA ALA A 173 21.36 2.23 12.98
C ALA A 173 21.66 0.73 13.15
N ALA A 174 20.64 -0.06 13.53
CA ALA A 174 20.76 -1.49 13.72
C ALA A 174 20.86 -2.28 12.40
N THR A 175 20.61 -1.67 11.22
CA THR A 175 20.77 -2.36 9.92
C THR A 175 22.22 -2.47 9.48
N GLY A 176 23.13 -1.66 10.00
CA GLY A 176 24.50 -1.52 9.51
C GLY A 176 24.59 -0.68 8.23
N ALA A 177 23.54 0.02 7.84
CA ALA A 177 23.55 0.90 6.67
C ALA A 177 24.53 2.06 6.85
N GLN A 178 25.22 2.42 5.78
CA GLN A 178 26.17 3.52 5.72
C GLN A 178 25.51 4.81 5.24
N ALA A 179 25.99 5.93 5.74
CA ALA A 179 25.54 7.24 5.32
C ALA A 179 26.14 7.59 3.96
N VAL A 180 25.30 8.08 3.06
CA VAL A 180 25.67 8.59 1.73
C VAL A 180 25.08 9.98 1.54
N GLU A 181 25.73 10.80 0.72
CA GLU A 181 25.25 12.14 0.40
C GLU A 181 24.23 12.06 -0.75
N LEU A 182 23.08 12.71 -0.57
CA LEU A 182 22.03 12.89 -1.57
C LEU A 182 21.71 14.37 -1.71
N ASP A 183 21.08 14.76 -2.80
CA ASP A 183 20.63 16.15 -3.01
C ASP A 183 19.67 16.61 -1.90
N GLU A 184 18.87 15.69 -1.33
CA GLU A 184 17.95 15.95 -0.23
C GLU A 184 18.59 15.87 1.17
N GLY A 185 19.90 15.64 1.25
CA GLY A 185 20.67 15.49 2.48
C GLY A 185 21.20 14.09 2.71
N THR A 186 21.41 13.69 3.97
CA THR A 186 21.98 12.38 4.29
C THR A 186 20.98 11.26 4.01
N GLY A 187 21.34 10.38 3.09
CA GLY A 187 20.69 9.10 2.84
C GLY A 187 21.43 7.95 3.51
N TYR A 188 20.85 6.76 3.43
CA TYR A 188 21.41 5.53 3.96
C TYR A 188 21.28 4.42 2.94
N LEU A 189 22.36 3.65 2.77
CA LEU A 189 22.45 2.53 1.86
C LEU A 189 23.05 1.33 2.58
N LEU A 190 22.58 0.13 2.29
CA LEU A 190 23.19 -1.09 2.83
C LEU A 190 24.57 -1.30 2.17
N PRO A 191 25.52 -1.94 2.88
CA PRO A 191 26.85 -2.22 2.31
C PRO A 191 26.78 -2.92 0.94
N GLU A 192 25.89 -3.90 0.80
CA GLU A 192 25.70 -4.63 -0.46
C GLU A 192 25.29 -3.70 -1.61
N GLY A 193 24.47 -2.69 -1.34
CA GLY A 193 24.06 -1.72 -2.35
C GLY A 193 25.17 -0.73 -2.73
N ILE A 194 26.16 -0.53 -1.85
CA ILE A 194 27.36 0.26 -2.16
C ILE A 194 28.25 -0.52 -3.13
N GLU A 195 28.49 -1.80 -2.83
CA GLU A 195 29.23 -2.72 -3.70
C GLU A 195 28.59 -2.77 -5.10
N ASP A 196 27.25 -2.90 -5.18
CA ASP A 196 26.52 -2.88 -6.46
C ASP A 196 26.76 -1.58 -7.27
N ILE A 197 26.82 -0.42 -6.61
CA ILE A 197 27.09 0.87 -7.27
C ILE A 197 28.56 0.98 -7.71
N GLU A 198 29.49 0.49 -6.91
CA GLU A 198 30.92 0.48 -7.23
C GLU A 198 31.20 -0.45 -8.42
N ASP A 199 30.59 -1.65 -8.45
CA ASP A 199 30.68 -2.61 -9.55
C ASP A 199 30.12 -2.05 -10.86
N LEU A 200 29.11 -1.17 -10.80
CA LEU A 200 28.59 -0.43 -11.95
C LEU A 200 29.47 0.74 -12.37
N GLY A 201 30.68 0.93 -11.77
CA GLY A 201 31.60 2.01 -12.09
C GLY A 201 31.28 3.34 -11.41
N GLY A 202 30.55 3.31 -10.29
CA GLY A 202 30.18 4.49 -9.53
C GLY A 202 29.32 5.48 -10.34
N ARG A 203 29.52 6.81 -10.10
CA ARG A 203 28.79 7.85 -10.84
C ARG A 203 29.02 7.79 -12.36
N ASP A 204 30.23 7.47 -12.79
CA ASP A 204 30.61 7.41 -14.20
C ASP A 204 30.02 6.19 -14.90
N GLY A 205 29.90 5.05 -14.20
CA GLY A 205 29.26 3.85 -14.71
C GLY A 205 27.74 3.99 -14.81
N LEU A 206 27.12 4.73 -13.89
CA LEU A 206 25.68 5.05 -13.98
C LEU A 206 25.36 5.99 -15.15
N GLN A 207 26.28 6.86 -15.54
CA GLN A 207 26.20 7.65 -16.78
C GLN A 207 26.48 6.79 -18.02
N GLY A 208 27.29 5.74 -17.90
CA GLY A 208 27.61 4.76 -18.96
C GLY A 208 26.57 3.63 -19.10
N ALA A 209 25.57 3.56 -18.26
CA ALA A 209 24.41 2.65 -18.43
C ALA A 209 23.51 3.04 -19.63
N GLU A 210 24.03 3.87 -20.54
CA GLU A 210 23.48 4.14 -21.87
C GLU A 210 23.29 2.87 -22.74
N GLY A 211 23.82 1.72 -22.29
CA GLY A 211 23.60 0.43 -22.94
C GLY A 211 22.27 -0.27 -22.61
N ALA A 212 21.61 0.11 -21.53
CA ALA A 212 20.22 -0.26 -21.29
C ALA A 212 19.34 0.70 -22.12
N GLY A 213 18.78 0.24 -23.21
CA GLY A 213 17.89 1.03 -24.07
C GLY A 213 16.81 1.76 -23.25
N PRO A 214 16.12 2.73 -23.85
CA PRO A 214 15.15 3.57 -23.16
C PRO A 214 14.11 2.74 -22.42
N ALA A 215 13.96 2.97 -21.12
CA ALA A 215 13.05 2.21 -20.28
C ALA A 215 11.69 2.91 -20.16
N VAL A 216 10.63 2.21 -20.56
CA VAL A 216 9.24 2.62 -20.36
C VAL A 216 8.53 1.63 -19.45
N ALA A 217 7.63 2.12 -18.57
CA ALA A 217 6.76 1.26 -17.79
C ALA A 217 5.39 1.92 -17.56
N LEU A 218 4.34 1.12 -17.70
CA LEU A 218 2.98 1.46 -17.31
C LEU A 218 2.70 0.81 -15.94
N LEU A 219 2.84 1.57 -14.86
CA LEU A 219 2.63 1.06 -13.52
C LEU A 219 1.18 1.26 -13.06
N PRO A 220 0.59 0.29 -12.33
CA PRO A 220 -0.79 0.36 -11.87
C PRO A 220 -0.97 1.37 -10.73
N SER A 221 -2.22 1.68 -10.41
CA SER A 221 -2.55 2.43 -9.20
C SER A 221 -2.00 1.74 -7.95
N LEU A 222 -1.48 2.51 -7.00
CA LEU A 222 -0.87 2.06 -5.75
C LEU A 222 0.39 1.20 -5.94
N ASP A 223 1.03 1.26 -7.10
CA ASP A 223 2.34 0.63 -7.25
C ASP A 223 3.30 1.12 -6.16
N PRO A 224 4.08 0.24 -5.55
CA PRO A 224 5.00 0.63 -4.47
C PRO A 224 6.12 1.57 -4.92
N THR A 225 6.53 1.54 -6.19
CA THR A 225 7.63 2.36 -6.70
C THR A 225 7.42 3.85 -6.44
N PRO A 226 6.34 4.50 -6.91
CA PRO A 226 6.12 5.93 -6.65
C PRO A 226 5.68 6.21 -5.21
N MET A 227 5.53 5.18 -4.38
CA MET A 227 5.13 5.30 -2.99
C MET A 227 6.24 4.89 -2.01
N GLY A 228 7.45 4.67 -2.49
CA GLY A 228 8.60 4.25 -1.69
C GLY A 228 9.21 5.40 -0.87
N TRP A 229 9.22 6.61 -1.39
CA TRP A 229 9.89 7.77 -0.78
C TRP A 229 8.92 8.90 -0.44
N ARG A 230 9.29 9.69 0.54
CA ARG A 230 8.64 10.97 0.84
C ARG A 230 9.14 12.03 -0.15
N HIS A 231 10.45 12.06 -0.39
CA HIS A 231 11.09 12.92 -1.37
C HIS A 231 10.92 12.31 -2.77
N ARG A 232 10.32 13.05 -3.69
CA ARG A 232 9.86 12.52 -4.99
C ARG A 232 10.34 13.34 -6.18
N ASP A 233 10.94 14.50 -5.95
CA ASP A 233 11.22 15.49 -6.98
C ASP A 233 12.23 14.97 -8.03
N TRP A 234 13.02 13.97 -7.65
CA TRP A 234 13.97 13.32 -8.55
C TRP A 234 13.30 12.42 -9.62
N TYR A 235 12.09 11.92 -9.39
CA TYR A 235 11.33 11.11 -10.37
C TYR A 235 9.96 11.70 -10.73
N LEU A 236 9.46 12.67 -9.98
CA LEU A 236 8.15 13.28 -10.16
C LEU A 236 8.26 14.80 -10.08
N ASP A 237 7.86 15.48 -11.15
CA ASP A 237 7.72 16.93 -11.13
C ASP A 237 6.66 17.32 -10.07
N PRO A 238 6.99 18.21 -9.11
CA PRO A 238 6.08 18.67 -8.08
C PRO A 238 4.75 19.21 -8.63
N ASP A 239 4.76 19.88 -9.79
CA ASP A 239 3.56 20.44 -10.42
C ASP A 239 2.57 19.36 -10.86
N HIS A 240 3.03 18.15 -11.11
CA HIS A 240 2.20 17.02 -11.52
C HIS A 240 1.58 16.25 -10.35
N THR A 241 2.03 16.48 -9.12
CA THR A 241 1.59 15.75 -7.92
C THR A 241 0.07 15.78 -7.75
N LYS A 242 -0.55 16.95 -7.92
CA LYS A 242 -2.01 17.12 -7.75
C LYS A 242 -2.82 16.33 -8.77
N ALA A 243 -2.30 16.11 -9.96
CA ALA A 243 -2.97 15.35 -11.02
C ALA A 243 -2.89 13.84 -10.79
N LEU A 244 -1.79 13.37 -10.20
CA LEU A 244 -1.45 11.96 -10.06
C LEU A 244 -1.83 11.34 -8.71
N PHE A 245 -2.12 12.15 -7.70
CA PHE A 245 -2.49 11.65 -6.36
C PHE A 245 -3.92 12.04 -5.99
N ASP A 246 -4.58 11.18 -5.25
CA ASP A 246 -5.84 11.51 -4.59
C ASP A 246 -5.58 12.35 -3.31
N ARG A 247 -6.65 12.86 -2.71
CA ARG A 247 -6.60 13.66 -1.46
C ARG A 247 -5.99 12.92 -0.25
N ASN A 248 -5.89 11.58 -0.32
CA ASN A 248 -5.33 10.75 0.74
C ASN A 248 -3.86 10.38 0.48
N GLY A 249 -3.29 10.84 -0.64
CA GLY A 249 -1.93 10.54 -1.06
C GLY A 249 -1.77 9.16 -1.69
N ASN A 250 -2.83 8.60 -2.25
CA ASN A 250 -2.77 7.40 -3.08
C ASN A 250 -2.48 7.82 -4.52
N ILE A 251 -1.47 7.18 -5.13
CA ILE A 251 -1.14 7.44 -6.53
C ILE A 251 -2.05 6.66 -7.47
N GLY A 252 -2.45 7.29 -8.58
CA GLY A 252 -3.10 6.64 -9.72
C GLY A 252 -2.12 5.81 -10.54
N PRO A 253 -2.58 5.24 -11.67
CA PRO A 253 -1.69 4.61 -12.63
C PRO A 253 -0.72 5.62 -13.22
N THR A 254 0.52 5.23 -13.49
CA THR A 254 1.58 6.12 -13.96
C THR A 254 2.29 5.57 -15.20
N ILE A 255 2.76 6.49 -16.04
CA ILE A 255 3.67 6.20 -17.16
C ILE A 255 5.05 6.71 -16.77
N TRP A 256 6.01 5.81 -16.85
CA TRP A 256 7.41 6.10 -16.57
C TRP A 256 8.23 6.09 -17.86
N TRP A 257 9.18 6.98 -17.92
CA TRP A 257 10.20 7.06 -18.97
C TRP A 257 11.55 7.39 -18.34
N ASN A 258 12.52 6.52 -18.54
CA ASN A 258 13.87 6.69 -18.01
C ASN A 258 13.92 7.13 -16.54
N GLY A 259 13.16 6.42 -15.68
CA GLY A 259 13.12 6.67 -14.24
C GLY A 259 12.28 7.86 -13.79
N ARG A 260 11.58 8.57 -14.69
CA ARG A 260 10.70 9.70 -14.34
C ARG A 260 9.25 9.43 -14.72
N ILE A 261 8.34 9.92 -13.88
CA ILE A 261 6.90 9.88 -14.19
C ILE A 261 6.60 11.02 -15.17
N ILE A 262 6.06 10.65 -16.34
CA ILE A 262 5.73 11.58 -17.41
C ILE A 262 4.24 11.63 -17.74
N GLY A 263 3.42 10.80 -17.12
CA GLY A 263 2.00 10.74 -17.43
C GLY A 263 1.21 9.72 -16.61
N THR A 264 -0.02 9.52 -17.00
CA THR A 264 -0.95 8.54 -16.43
C THR A 264 -1.65 7.76 -17.54
N TRP A 265 -2.19 6.60 -17.18
CA TRP A 265 -3.00 5.78 -18.07
C TRP A 265 -4.24 5.26 -17.38
N ALA A 266 -5.23 4.81 -18.14
CA ALA A 266 -6.43 4.19 -17.62
C ALA A 266 -6.96 3.13 -18.58
N GLN A 267 -7.61 2.10 -18.04
CA GLN A 267 -8.36 1.15 -18.84
C GLN A 267 -9.81 1.61 -18.97
N HIS A 268 -10.23 1.87 -20.21
CA HIS A 268 -11.61 2.15 -20.55
C HIS A 268 -12.48 0.89 -20.39
N PRO A 269 -13.80 0.99 -20.11
CA PRO A 269 -14.68 -0.18 -19.94
C PRO A 269 -14.69 -1.17 -21.11
N ASP A 270 -14.47 -0.71 -22.34
CA ASP A 270 -14.34 -1.56 -23.53
C ASP A 270 -13.00 -2.33 -23.62
N GLY A 271 -12.02 -1.97 -22.77
CA GLY A 271 -10.70 -2.59 -22.70
C GLY A 271 -9.56 -1.80 -23.33
N HIS A 272 -9.86 -0.72 -24.04
CA HIS A 272 -8.82 0.17 -24.54
C HIS A 272 -8.04 0.80 -23.39
N LEU A 273 -6.74 1.00 -23.61
CA LEU A 273 -5.89 1.75 -22.69
C LEU A 273 -5.69 3.16 -23.23
N ASN A 274 -6.23 4.13 -22.53
CA ASN A 274 -6.04 5.54 -22.81
C ASN A 274 -4.91 6.08 -21.93
N HIS A 275 -4.16 7.05 -22.42
CA HIS A 275 -3.11 7.70 -21.64
C HIS A 275 -3.08 9.21 -21.84
N HIS A 276 -2.48 9.91 -20.88
CA HIS A 276 -2.26 11.34 -20.90
C HIS A 276 -0.83 11.65 -20.45
N LEU A 277 -0.09 12.34 -21.31
CA LEU A 277 1.26 12.80 -21.00
C LEU A 277 1.21 14.20 -20.37
N LEU A 278 1.89 14.37 -19.27
CA LEU A 278 2.00 15.64 -18.54
C LEU A 278 3.19 16.47 -19.02
N THR A 279 4.13 15.83 -19.71
CA THR A 279 5.30 16.47 -20.36
C THR A 279 5.46 15.89 -21.75
N ASP A 280 6.11 16.61 -22.65
CA ASP A 280 6.50 16.06 -23.95
C ASP A 280 7.81 15.29 -23.83
N PRO A 281 7.79 13.94 -23.92
CA PRO A 281 9.00 13.13 -23.79
C PRO A 281 9.73 12.91 -25.11
N GLY A 282 9.27 13.51 -26.22
CA GLY A 282 9.82 13.31 -27.56
C GLY A 282 9.33 12.05 -28.30
N GLY A 283 9.70 11.93 -29.58
CA GLY A 283 9.18 10.88 -30.48
C GLY A 283 9.57 9.46 -30.05
N GLN A 284 10.81 9.23 -29.61
CA GLN A 284 11.27 7.91 -29.17
C GLN A 284 10.45 7.38 -27.99
N ALA A 285 10.18 8.23 -27.01
CA ALA A 285 9.35 7.87 -25.85
C ALA A 285 7.92 7.56 -26.26
N ARG A 286 7.33 8.32 -27.16
CA ARG A 286 5.97 8.07 -27.66
C ARG A 286 5.86 6.69 -28.32
N THR A 287 6.79 6.33 -29.21
CA THR A 287 6.83 5.00 -29.83
C THR A 287 6.99 3.89 -28.77
N ALA A 288 7.85 4.08 -27.77
CA ALA A 288 8.03 3.09 -26.70
C ALA A 288 6.76 2.95 -25.82
N ILE A 289 6.07 4.05 -25.53
CA ILE A 289 4.80 4.05 -24.78
C ILE A 289 3.70 3.30 -25.54
N GLU A 290 3.60 3.49 -26.85
CA GLU A 290 2.64 2.76 -27.69
C GLU A 290 2.91 1.25 -27.63
N ALA A 291 4.16 0.84 -27.79
CA ALA A 291 4.55 -0.58 -27.70
C ALA A 291 4.26 -1.17 -26.31
N GLU A 292 4.52 -0.42 -25.21
CA GLU A 292 4.21 -0.87 -23.86
C GLU A 292 2.71 -0.92 -23.58
N THR A 293 1.96 0.01 -24.15
CA THR A 293 0.49 0.04 -24.08
C THR A 293 -0.09 -1.22 -24.75
N ASP A 294 0.42 -1.60 -25.91
CA ASP A 294 0.00 -2.82 -26.60
C ASP A 294 0.34 -4.09 -25.81
N ARG A 295 1.53 -4.14 -25.22
CA ARG A 295 1.95 -5.25 -24.35
C ARG A 295 1.08 -5.35 -23.12
N THR A 296 0.80 -4.23 -22.45
CA THR A 296 -0.08 -4.16 -21.28
C THR A 296 -1.50 -4.59 -21.64
N ARG A 297 -2.02 -4.17 -22.79
CA ARG A 297 -3.33 -4.59 -23.29
C ARG A 297 -3.38 -6.10 -23.54
N ALA A 298 -2.37 -6.65 -24.17
CA ALA A 298 -2.26 -8.09 -24.40
C ALA A 298 -2.20 -8.88 -23.07
N PHE A 299 -1.46 -8.37 -22.07
CA PHE A 299 -1.39 -8.97 -20.74
C PHE A 299 -2.73 -8.94 -20.00
N LEU A 300 -3.48 -7.83 -20.08
CA LEU A 300 -4.79 -7.71 -19.47
C LEU A 300 -5.86 -8.54 -20.16
N ALA A 301 -5.75 -8.74 -21.46
CA ALA A 301 -6.70 -9.48 -22.31
C ALA A 301 -8.16 -9.04 -22.02
N ASP A 302 -9.03 -9.97 -21.66
CA ASP A 302 -10.44 -9.71 -21.32
C ASP A 302 -10.64 -9.18 -19.89
N THR A 303 -9.57 -9.07 -19.10
CA THR A 303 -9.68 -8.58 -17.73
C THR A 303 -9.95 -7.08 -17.71
N ARG A 304 -10.95 -6.69 -16.93
CA ARG A 304 -11.28 -5.28 -16.67
C ARG A 304 -10.97 -4.93 -15.23
N VAL A 305 -10.13 -3.91 -15.05
CA VAL A 305 -9.68 -3.46 -13.74
C VAL A 305 -10.03 -1.99 -13.55
N THR A 306 -10.84 -1.70 -12.55
CA THR A 306 -11.10 -0.32 -12.13
C THR A 306 -10.38 -0.07 -10.81
N PRO A 307 -9.46 0.91 -10.72
CA PRO A 307 -8.78 1.24 -9.48
C PRO A 307 -9.77 1.64 -8.38
N CYS A 308 -9.54 1.17 -7.14
CA CYS A 308 -10.37 1.56 -5.99
C CYS A 308 -10.23 3.05 -5.65
N TYR A 309 -9.05 3.62 -5.86
CA TYR A 309 -8.73 5.01 -5.58
C TYR A 309 -8.37 5.69 -6.89
N ARG A 310 -9.35 6.41 -7.44
CA ARG A 310 -9.23 7.03 -8.75
C ARG A 310 -8.87 8.51 -8.62
N THR A 311 -7.83 8.93 -9.32
CA THR A 311 -7.49 10.36 -9.45
C THR A 311 -8.44 11.06 -10.43
N PRO A 312 -8.60 12.40 -10.34
CA PRO A 312 -9.42 13.12 -11.31
C PRO A 312 -8.96 12.91 -12.75
N LEU A 313 -7.65 12.95 -13.00
CA LEU A 313 -7.08 12.78 -14.34
C LEU A 313 -7.31 11.35 -14.88
N GLU A 314 -7.13 10.31 -14.04
CA GLU A 314 -7.41 8.93 -14.45
C GLU A 314 -8.91 8.73 -14.81
N ARG A 315 -9.83 9.38 -14.07
CA ARG A 315 -11.26 9.34 -14.38
C ARG A 315 -11.57 9.94 -15.75
N SER A 316 -10.97 11.08 -16.09
CA SER A 316 -11.22 11.74 -17.38
C SER A 316 -10.76 10.89 -18.58
N LEU A 317 -9.90 9.92 -18.40
CA LEU A 317 -9.46 9.00 -19.45
C LEU A 317 -10.44 7.84 -19.71
N THR A 318 -11.47 7.69 -18.87
CA THR A 318 -12.45 6.59 -18.98
C THR A 318 -13.87 7.11 -19.24
N THR A 319 -14.03 8.39 -19.44
CA THR A 319 -15.26 9.05 -19.92
C THR A 319 -15.14 9.30 -21.41
#